data_36622a310e8460a40c1eec09bffdd517
#
_entry.id   36622a310e8460a40c1eec09bffdd517
#
_cell.length_a   1.000
_cell.length_b   1.000
_cell.length_c   1.000
_cell.angle_alpha   90.00
_cell.angle_beta   90.00
_cell.angle_gamma   90.00
#
_symmetry.space_group_name_H-M   'P 1'
#
loop_
_entity.id
_entity.type
_entity.pdbx_description
1 polymer ?
#
loop_
_entity_poly.entity_id
_entity_poly.type
_entity_poly.pdbx_seq_one_letter_code
_entity_poly.pdbx_strand_id
1 'polypeptide(L)'
;TARDYIWNADGEVGGINDKLRGCLVFSYDRSGWLTSRTGQMYDHDHYYYDKAGNLLTDEYQSAVLDNRLPGYGRDLYRYNEWGELTERRDQQLEWNAQGQLTRVISSNSETRYQYDALGRRISKATSNLHTDRGERSRTTFVWEGFRLLQETTWQGKRTYLYDAEQPYTPVAAITGRGESQKIWYYHTDLTGTVQEVTAPDGTLVWA
;
A
#
# COMPACT_ATOMS: atom_id res chain seq x y z
N THR A 1 1.29 9.37 20.20
CA THR A 1 2.38 9.66 19.27
C THR A 1 2.30 11.11 18.84
N ALA A 2 3.43 11.80 18.68
CA ALA A 2 3.49 13.18 18.26
C ALA A 2 4.41 13.30 17.05
N ARG A 3 3.89 13.96 16.01
CA ARG A 3 4.60 14.31 14.79
C ARG A 3 4.47 15.79 14.53
N ASP A 4 5.59 16.44 14.31
CA ASP A 4 5.65 17.82 13.90
C ASP A 4 6.15 17.88 12.48
N TYR A 5 5.40 18.53 11.60
CA TYR A 5 5.72 18.71 10.18
C TYR A 5 6.39 20.06 9.98
N ILE A 6 7.53 20.05 9.30
CA ILE A 6 8.29 21.23 8.94
C ILE A 6 8.06 21.47 7.44
N TRP A 7 7.53 22.65 7.13
CA TRP A 7 7.23 23.04 5.74
C TRP A 7 8.34 23.94 5.21
N ASN A 8 8.71 23.74 3.96
CA ASN A 8 9.59 24.66 3.26
C ASN A 8 8.80 25.88 2.72
N ALA A 9 9.50 26.83 2.11
CA ALA A 9 8.89 28.07 1.59
C ALA A 9 7.90 27.82 0.43
N ASP A 10 8.06 26.71 -0.29
CA ASP A 10 7.23 26.34 -1.45
C ASP A 10 6.00 25.52 -1.04
N GLY A 11 5.82 25.27 0.27
CA GLY A 11 4.67 24.54 0.82
C GLY A 11 4.80 23.02 0.79
N GLU A 12 5.98 22.49 0.54
CA GLU A 12 6.29 21.07 0.61
C GLU A 12 6.76 20.68 2.01
N VAL A 13 6.58 19.41 2.40
CA VAL A 13 7.09 18.91 3.68
C VAL A 13 8.61 18.77 3.60
N GLY A 14 9.35 19.72 4.16
CA GLY A 14 10.81 19.69 4.23
C GLY A 14 11.35 18.77 5.33
N GLY A 15 10.53 18.44 6.35
CA GLY A 15 10.92 17.53 7.41
C GLY A 15 9.77 17.05 8.27
N ILE A 16 10.01 15.96 9.01
CA ILE A 16 9.11 15.44 10.03
C ILE A 16 9.92 15.13 11.27
N ASN A 17 9.51 15.67 12.42
CA ASN A 17 10.01 15.25 13.74
C ASN A 17 9.01 14.25 14.33
N ASP A 18 9.37 12.99 14.33
CA ASP A 18 8.56 11.91 14.87
C ASP A 18 9.18 11.42 16.19
N LYS A 19 8.40 11.43 17.29
CA LYS A 19 8.91 10.99 18.60
C LYS A 19 9.34 9.53 18.65
N LEU A 20 8.75 8.69 17.79
CA LEU A 20 9.05 7.26 17.74
C LEU A 20 10.21 6.96 16.78
N ARG A 21 10.26 7.65 15.64
CA ARG A 21 11.17 7.33 14.52
C ARG A 21 12.29 8.35 14.31
N GLY A 22 12.32 9.42 15.11
CA GLY A 22 13.30 10.50 14.96
C GLY A 22 12.98 11.46 13.82
N CYS A 23 14.00 12.19 13.36
CA CYS A 23 13.85 13.20 12.33
C CYS A 23 13.97 12.58 10.94
N LEU A 24 13.08 12.99 10.04
CA LEU A 24 13.15 12.80 8.60
C LEU A 24 13.34 14.16 7.92
N VAL A 25 14.17 14.19 6.89
CA VAL A 25 14.39 15.38 6.04
C VAL A 25 14.14 14.98 4.60
N PHE A 26 13.45 15.84 3.87
CA PHE A 26 13.09 15.67 2.46
C PHE A 26 13.71 16.75 1.62
N SER A 27 14.15 16.42 0.42
CA SER A 27 14.64 17.36 -0.58
C SER A 27 13.83 17.22 -1.87
N TYR A 28 13.61 18.34 -2.53
CA TYR A 28 12.82 18.41 -3.76
C TYR A 28 13.62 19.10 -4.84
N ASP A 29 13.32 18.83 -6.09
CA ASP A 29 13.83 19.59 -7.21
C ASP A 29 12.98 20.86 -7.47
N ARG A 30 13.35 21.64 -8.49
CA ARG A 30 12.61 22.86 -8.85
C ARG A 30 11.19 22.61 -9.38
N SER A 31 10.86 21.37 -9.73
CA SER A 31 9.54 20.95 -10.20
C SER A 31 8.65 20.41 -9.07
N GLY A 32 9.17 20.38 -7.83
CA GLY A 32 8.47 19.83 -6.66
C GLY A 32 8.55 18.31 -6.56
N TRP A 33 9.44 17.64 -7.31
CA TRP A 33 9.61 16.19 -7.17
C TRP A 33 10.59 15.86 -6.05
N LEU A 34 10.22 14.89 -5.21
CA LEU A 34 11.02 14.41 -4.10
C LEU A 34 12.33 13.78 -4.63
N THR A 35 13.47 14.35 -4.32
CA THR A 35 14.78 13.86 -4.77
C THR A 35 15.53 13.05 -3.71
N SER A 36 15.24 13.29 -2.43
CA SER A 36 15.83 12.47 -1.37
C SER A 36 14.99 12.44 -0.11
N ARG A 37 15.14 11.35 0.65
CA ARG A 37 14.65 11.18 2.00
C ARG A 37 15.81 10.72 2.89
N THR A 38 16.03 11.40 4.01
CA THR A 38 17.12 11.13 4.94
C THR A 38 16.62 11.12 6.37
N GLY A 39 17.01 10.16 7.18
CA GLY A 39 16.64 10.10 8.59
C GLY A 39 17.55 9.19 9.40
N GLN A 40 17.54 9.37 10.74
CA GLN A 40 18.40 8.59 11.65
C GLN A 40 18.10 7.09 11.67
N MET A 41 16.85 6.70 11.42
CA MET A 41 16.37 5.31 11.42
C MET A 41 16.02 4.80 10.03
N TYR A 42 16.36 5.56 8.99
CA TYR A 42 16.03 5.24 7.61
C TYR A 42 17.29 5.31 6.76
N ASP A 43 17.39 4.44 5.77
CA ASP A 43 18.42 4.54 4.75
C ASP A 43 18.29 5.87 3.99
N HIS A 44 19.42 6.35 3.47
CA HIS A 44 19.41 7.48 2.56
C HIS A 44 18.81 7.03 1.23
N ASP A 45 17.57 7.46 0.96
CA ASP A 45 16.92 7.21 -0.32
C ASP A 45 17.14 8.38 -1.26
N HIS A 46 17.52 8.06 -2.50
CA HIS A 46 17.57 9.00 -3.62
C HIS A 46 16.55 8.59 -4.67
N TYR A 47 15.88 9.56 -5.25
CA TYR A 47 14.83 9.38 -6.25
C TYR A 47 15.22 10.11 -7.53
N TYR A 48 15.17 9.42 -8.65
CA TYR A 48 15.51 9.94 -9.96
C TYR A 48 14.29 9.82 -10.85
N TYR A 49 14.09 10.81 -11.72
CA TYR A 49 12.91 10.87 -12.57
C TYR A 49 13.30 11.16 -14.01
N ASP A 50 12.53 10.63 -14.95
CA ASP A 50 12.57 11.10 -16.32
C ASP A 50 11.72 12.39 -16.47
N LYS A 51 11.71 12.97 -17.68
CA LYS A 51 10.93 14.19 -17.94
C LYS A 51 9.42 14.01 -17.86
N ALA A 52 8.93 12.78 -17.89
CA ALA A 52 7.53 12.43 -17.74
C ALA A 52 7.13 12.14 -16.29
N GLY A 53 8.09 12.18 -15.34
CA GLY A 53 7.86 11.88 -13.92
C GLY A 53 7.92 10.39 -13.57
N ASN A 54 8.40 9.54 -14.47
CA ASN A 54 8.62 8.14 -14.13
C ASN A 54 9.80 8.01 -13.19
N LEU A 55 9.60 7.29 -12.08
CA LEU A 55 10.66 6.96 -11.14
C LEU A 55 11.66 6.01 -11.82
N LEU A 56 12.94 6.37 -11.81
CA LEU A 56 14.02 5.61 -12.40
C LEU A 56 14.76 4.78 -11.32
N THR A 57 15.45 3.73 -11.74
CA THR A 57 16.26 2.90 -10.84
C THR A 57 17.46 3.67 -10.30
N ASP A 58 18.07 4.51 -11.12
CA ASP A 58 19.23 5.32 -10.82
C ASP A 58 19.33 6.53 -11.77
N GLU A 59 20.34 7.37 -11.57
CA GLU A 59 20.59 8.58 -12.39
C GLU A 59 21.03 8.30 -13.84
N TYR A 60 21.44 7.07 -14.13
CA TYR A 60 21.96 6.66 -15.46
C TYR A 60 20.87 6.07 -16.35
N GLN A 61 19.74 5.70 -15.79
CA GLN A 61 18.63 5.16 -16.57
C GLN A 61 18.05 6.25 -17.49
N SER A 62 17.90 5.93 -18.77
CA SER A 62 17.25 6.79 -19.75
C SER A 62 15.73 6.82 -19.53
N ALA A 63 15.05 7.74 -20.24
CA ALA A 63 13.59 7.88 -20.20
C ALA A 63 12.86 6.54 -20.42
N VAL A 64 11.76 6.38 -19.73
CA VAL A 64 10.89 5.19 -19.82
C VAL A 64 10.00 5.31 -21.05
N LEU A 65 10.06 4.31 -21.94
CA LEU A 65 9.23 4.29 -23.14
C LEU A 65 7.77 3.98 -22.77
N ASP A 66 6.83 4.79 -23.27
CA ASP A 66 5.38 4.61 -23.07
C ASP A 66 4.97 4.46 -21.60
N ASN A 67 5.70 5.09 -20.69
CA ASN A 67 5.51 4.95 -19.23
C ASN A 67 5.56 3.49 -18.71
N ARG A 68 6.28 2.62 -19.42
CA ARG A 68 6.46 1.21 -19.08
C ARG A 68 7.88 1.00 -18.57
N LEU A 69 8.04 1.08 -17.25
CA LEU A 69 9.33 0.86 -16.61
C LEU A 69 9.82 -0.58 -16.89
N PRO A 70 10.98 -0.79 -17.53
CA PRO A 70 11.45 -2.13 -17.90
C PRO A 70 11.89 -2.97 -16.69
N GLY A 71 12.08 -2.34 -15.56
CA GLY A 71 12.46 -2.97 -14.31
C GLY A 71 12.81 -1.95 -13.24
N TYR A 72 12.92 -2.42 -11.99
CA TYR A 72 13.38 -1.61 -10.87
C TYR A 72 14.30 -2.45 -9.96
N GLY A 73 15.47 -1.94 -9.66
CA GLY A 73 16.51 -2.71 -8.97
C GLY A 73 16.92 -3.97 -9.77
N ARG A 74 16.64 -5.14 -9.22
CA ARG A 74 16.91 -6.43 -9.89
C ARG A 74 15.70 -7.05 -10.57
N ASP A 75 14.55 -6.41 -10.47
CA ASP A 75 13.30 -6.92 -10.99
C ASP A 75 13.08 -6.46 -12.42
N LEU A 76 12.85 -7.39 -13.33
CA LEU A 76 12.42 -7.13 -14.70
C LEU A 76 10.90 -7.16 -14.78
N TYR A 77 10.35 -6.27 -15.59
CA TYR A 77 8.92 -6.10 -15.80
C TYR A 77 8.55 -6.35 -17.26
N ARG A 78 7.44 -7.03 -17.48
CA ARG A 78 6.84 -7.18 -18.81
C ARG A 78 5.41 -6.69 -18.78
N TYR A 79 4.96 -6.17 -19.91
CA TYR A 79 3.63 -5.58 -20.05
C TYR A 79 2.93 -6.13 -21.27
N ASN A 80 1.60 -6.16 -21.24
CA ASN A 80 0.80 -6.41 -22.41
C ASN A 80 0.63 -5.14 -23.28
N GLU A 81 -0.11 -5.24 -24.36
CA GLU A 81 -0.39 -4.12 -25.27
C GLU A 81 -1.12 -2.94 -24.58
N TRP A 82 -1.89 -3.22 -23.54
CA TRP A 82 -2.66 -2.25 -22.77
C TRP A 82 -1.83 -1.53 -21.69
N GLY A 83 -0.58 -1.93 -21.48
CA GLY A 83 0.29 -1.38 -20.46
C GLY A 83 0.12 -2.01 -19.08
N GLU A 84 -0.61 -3.11 -18.97
CA GLU A 84 -0.77 -3.85 -17.73
C GLU A 84 0.43 -4.77 -17.51
N LEU A 85 0.93 -4.80 -16.27
CA LEU A 85 2.08 -5.62 -15.88
C LEU A 85 1.70 -7.12 -15.94
N THR A 86 2.38 -7.89 -16.79
CA THR A 86 2.12 -9.33 -16.96
C THR A 86 3.15 -10.21 -16.26
N GLU A 87 4.38 -9.73 -16.10
CA GLU A 87 5.44 -10.46 -15.40
C GLU A 87 6.26 -9.53 -14.51
N ARG A 88 6.57 -10.00 -13.30
CA ARG A 88 7.46 -9.35 -12.35
C ARG A 88 8.13 -10.41 -11.47
N ARG A 89 9.47 -10.49 -11.49
CA ARG A 89 10.22 -11.56 -10.80
C ARG A 89 9.76 -12.94 -11.24
N ASP A 90 9.30 -13.76 -10.28
CA ASP A 90 8.69 -15.09 -10.45
C ASP A 90 7.17 -15.05 -10.55
N GLN A 91 6.58 -13.85 -10.68
CA GLN A 91 5.13 -13.67 -10.72
C GLN A 91 4.64 -13.46 -12.15
N GLN A 92 3.56 -14.17 -12.49
CA GLN A 92 2.74 -13.91 -13.66
C GLN A 92 1.41 -13.30 -13.22
N LEU A 93 0.96 -12.24 -13.91
CA LEU A 93 -0.21 -11.47 -13.58
C LEU A 93 -1.21 -11.51 -14.76
N GLU A 94 -2.47 -11.79 -14.46
CA GLU A 94 -3.56 -11.83 -15.43
C GLU A 94 -4.61 -10.76 -15.10
N TRP A 95 -5.11 -10.12 -16.14
CA TRP A 95 -6.05 -9.01 -16.06
C TRP A 95 -7.33 -9.32 -16.83
N ASN A 96 -8.46 -8.74 -16.43
CA ASN A 96 -9.69 -8.79 -17.19
C ASN A 96 -9.79 -7.61 -18.17
N ALA A 97 -10.84 -7.60 -18.99
CA ALA A 97 -11.07 -6.55 -19.98
C ALA A 97 -11.34 -5.15 -19.37
N GLN A 98 -11.56 -5.04 -18.07
CA GLN A 98 -11.72 -3.80 -17.33
C GLN A 98 -10.41 -3.30 -16.69
N GLY A 99 -9.27 -3.93 -16.98
CA GLY A 99 -7.98 -3.57 -16.38
C GLY A 99 -7.86 -3.95 -14.89
N GLN A 100 -8.60 -4.95 -14.42
CA GLN A 100 -8.56 -5.40 -13.04
C GLN A 100 -7.73 -6.68 -12.93
N LEU A 101 -6.81 -6.75 -11.98
CA LEU A 101 -5.97 -7.91 -11.73
C LEU A 101 -6.82 -9.08 -11.21
N THR A 102 -6.95 -10.14 -11.99
CA THR A 102 -7.78 -11.31 -11.64
C THR A 102 -6.99 -12.45 -11.04
N ARG A 103 -5.70 -12.57 -11.39
CA ARG A 103 -4.88 -13.70 -10.96
C ARG A 103 -3.42 -13.32 -10.86
N VAL A 104 -2.75 -13.84 -9.84
CA VAL A 104 -1.28 -13.80 -9.69
C VAL A 104 -0.79 -15.22 -9.44
N ILE A 105 0.14 -15.68 -10.24
CA ILE A 105 0.82 -16.97 -10.09
C ILE A 105 2.26 -16.68 -9.68
N SER A 106 2.71 -17.28 -8.59
CA SER A 106 4.11 -17.32 -8.17
C SER A 106 4.61 -18.76 -8.21
N SER A 107 5.89 -18.98 -7.96
CA SER A 107 6.48 -20.33 -7.94
C SER A 107 5.73 -21.35 -7.04
N ASN A 108 5.13 -20.90 -5.94
CA ASN A 108 4.50 -21.78 -4.95
C ASN A 108 3.01 -21.54 -4.74
N SER A 109 2.43 -20.48 -5.28
CA SER A 109 1.06 -20.08 -4.97
C SER A 109 0.36 -19.42 -6.15
N GLU A 110 -0.95 -19.55 -6.13
CA GLU A 110 -1.87 -18.85 -6.99
C GLU A 110 -2.83 -18.02 -6.14
N THR A 111 -2.98 -16.74 -6.48
CA THR A 111 -3.95 -15.84 -5.84
C THR A 111 -4.95 -15.37 -6.88
N ARG A 112 -6.24 -15.52 -6.58
CA ARG A 112 -7.36 -15.05 -7.42
C ARG A 112 -8.10 -13.92 -6.75
N TYR A 113 -8.55 -12.96 -7.56
CA TYR A 113 -9.27 -11.79 -7.12
C TYR A 113 -10.64 -11.72 -7.81
N GLN A 114 -11.64 -11.25 -7.09
CA GLN A 114 -12.98 -10.99 -7.64
C GLN A 114 -13.40 -9.55 -7.30
N TYR A 115 -14.17 -8.97 -8.21
CA TYR A 115 -14.60 -7.58 -8.13
C TYR A 115 -16.12 -7.51 -8.31
N ASP A 116 -16.74 -6.48 -7.74
CA ASP A 116 -18.12 -6.14 -8.02
C ASP A 116 -18.26 -5.24 -9.27
N ALA A 117 -19.50 -4.89 -9.61
CA ALA A 117 -19.79 -4.06 -10.78
C ALA A 117 -19.24 -2.63 -10.70
N LEU A 118 -18.85 -2.15 -9.51
CA LEU A 118 -18.20 -0.85 -9.30
C LEU A 118 -16.67 -0.94 -9.32
N GLY A 119 -16.10 -2.12 -9.61
CA GLY A 119 -14.66 -2.33 -9.62
C GLY A 119 -14.01 -2.50 -8.25
N ARG A 120 -14.81 -2.66 -7.17
CA ARG A 120 -14.29 -2.86 -5.83
C ARG A 120 -13.99 -4.34 -5.60
N ARG A 121 -12.81 -4.64 -5.07
CA ARG A 121 -12.42 -6.03 -4.81
C ARG A 121 -13.24 -6.64 -3.67
N ILE A 122 -14.01 -7.68 -3.97
CA ILE A 122 -14.88 -8.38 -3.01
C ILE A 122 -14.27 -9.67 -2.47
N SER A 123 -13.26 -10.23 -3.14
CA SER A 123 -12.59 -11.46 -2.68
C SER A 123 -11.13 -11.51 -3.12
N LYS A 124 -10.31 -12.10 -2.25
CA LYS A 124 -8.94 -12.54 -2.51
C LYS A 124 -8.79 -13.95 -1.97
N ALA A 125 -8.44 -14.92 -2.81
CA ALA A 125 -8.24 -16.32 -2.42
C ALA A 125 -6.87 -16.80 -2.88
N THR A 126 -6.11 -17.41 -1.98
CA THR A 126 -4.77 -17.96 -2.27
C THR A 126 -4.75 -19.46 -2.07
N SER A 127 -4.26 -20.19 -3.07
CA SER A 127 -4.04 -21.62 -3.08
C SER A 127 -2.55 -21.95 -3.23
N ASN A 128 -2.13 -23.10 -2.72
CA ASN A 128 -0.77 -23.61 -2.95
C ASN A 128 -0.77 -24.46 -4.23
N LEU A 129 0.20 -24.24 -5.13
CA LEU A 129 0.31 -24.99 -6.38
C LEU A 129 0.85 -26.42 -6.22
N HIS A 130 1.52 -26.71 -5.11
CA HIS A 130 2.20 -28.00 -4.89
C HIS A 130 1.48 -28.94 -3.90
N THR A 131 0.29 -28.57 -3.45
CA THR A 131 -0.48 -29.40 -2.54
C THR A 131 -1.94 -29.46 -2.95
N ASP A 132 -2.53 -30.65 -2.95
CA ASP A 132 -3.96 -30.87 -3.21
C ASP A 132 -4.89 -30.34 -2.08
N ARG A 133 -4.36 -29.55 -1.15
CA ARG A 133 -5.12 -29.02 0.00
C ARG A 133 -6.10 -27.88 -0.37
N GLY A 134 -6.23 -27.55 -1.66
CA GLY A 134 -7.16 -26.54 -2.13
C GLY A 134 -6.79 -25.11 -1.68
N GLU A 135 -7.79 -24.31 -1.37
CA GLU A 135 -7.62 -22.93 -0.95
C GLU A 135 -6.96 -22.84 0.44
N ARG A 136 -5.84 -22.11 0.51
CA ARG A 136 -5.07 -21.89 1.74
C ARG A 136 -5.65 -20.75 2.59
N SER A 137 -6.09 -19.70 1.92
CA SER A 137 -6.65 -18.54 2.58
C SER A 137 -7.63 -17.82 1.69
N ARG A 138 -8.70 -17.31 2.30
CA ARG A 138 -9.66 -16.42 1.64
C ARG A 138 -9.90 -15.19 2.50
N THR A 139 -9.90 -14.03 1.87
CA THR A 139 -10.38 -12.79 2.46
C THR A 139 -11.54 -12.29 1.62
N THR A 140 -12.67 -11.98 2.26
CA THR A 140 -13.78 -11.28 1.61
C THR A 140 -13.89 -9.87 2.16
N PHE A 141 -14.34 -8.95 1.31
CA PHE A 141 -14.40 -7.53 1.58
C PHE A 141 -15.82 -7.01 1.44
N VAL A 142 -16.25 -6.19 2.40
CA VAL A 142 -17.53 -5.49 2.36
C VAL A 142 -17.25 -3.98 2.31
N TRP A 143 -17.96 -3.29 1.43
CA TRP A 143 -17.75 -1.88 1.14
C TRP A 143 -18.99 -1.06 1.47
N GLU A 144 -18.77 0.16 1.94
CA GLU A 144 -19.76 1.22 2.04
C GLU A 144 -19.36 2.35 1.09
N GLY A 145 -20.05 2.48 -0.05
CA GLY A 145 -19.54 3.30 -1.15
C GLY A 145 -18.17 2.80 -1.60
N PHE A 146 -17.15 3.66 -1.53
CA PHE A 146 -15.75 3.31 -1.83
C PHE A 146 -14.89 3.14 -0.57
N ARG A 147 -15.49 3.11 0.62
CA ARG A 147 -14.79 2.80 1.88
C ARG A 147 -14.85 1.30 2.17
N LEU A 148 -13.72 0.72 2.56
CA LEU A 148 -13.69 -0.66 3.03
C LEU A 148 -14.31 -0.73 4.44
N LEU A 149 -15.54 -1.25 4.54
CA LEU A 149 -16.21 -1.38 5.83
C LEU A 149 -15.70 -2.57 6.63
N GLN A 150 -15.53 -3.73 5.99
CA GLN A 150 -15.17 -4.95 6.68
C GLN A 150 -14.34 -5.89 5.80
N GLU A 151 -13.41 -6.57 6.41
CA GLU A 151 -12.78 -7.77 5.85
C GLU A 151 -13.06 -8.98 6.73
N THR A 152 -13.20 -10.14 6.10
CA THR A 152 -13.42 -11.42 6.79
C THR A 152 -12.40 -12.44 6.30
N THR A 153 -11.70 -13.07 7.23
CA THR A 153 -10.75 -14.18 7.00
C THR A 153 -11.19 -15.39 7.81
N TRP A 154 -10.47 -16.50 7.70
CA TRP A 154 -10.70 -17.66 8.56
C TRP A 154 -10.46 -17.34 10.06
N GLN A 155 -9.62 -16.35 10.37
CA GLN A 155 -9.34 -15.90 11.74
C GLN A 155 -10.47 -15.05 12.33
N GLY A 156 -11.36 -14.51 11.51
CA GLY A 156 -12.47 -13.70 11.96
C GLY A 156 -12.72 -12.47 11.10
N LYS A 157 -13.48 -11.55 11.68
CA LYS A 157 -13.87 -10.29 11.03
C LYS A 157 -13.08 -9.12 11.61
N ARG A 158 -12.78 -8.16 10.74
CA ARG A 158 -12.26 -6.84 11.11
C ARG A 158 -13.16 -5.78 10.47
N THR A 159 -13.75 -4.94 11.30
CA THR A 159 -14.59 -3.81 10.85
C THR A 159 -13.85 -2.51 11.10
N TYR A 160 -13.83 -1.63 10.09
CA TYR A 160 -13.13 -0.35 10.13
C TYR A 160 -14.08 0.77 10.49
N LEU A 161 -13.61 1.69 11.32
CA LEU A 161 -14.27 2.94 11.66
C LEU A 161 -13.47 4.09 11.06
N TYR A 162 -14.18 5.06 10.51
CA TYR A 162 -13.60 6.19 9.82
C TYR A 162 -13.95 7.50 10.52
N ASP A 163 -13.11 8.50 10.32
CA ASP A 163 -13.36 9.85 10.79
C ASP A 163 -14.62 10.44 10.14
N ALA A 164 -15.40 11.19 10.92
CA ALA A 164 -16.65 11.77 10.44
C ALA A 164 -16.44 12.93 9.44
N GLU A 165 -15.34 13.69 9.61
CA GLU A 165 -14.98 14.82 8.77
C GLU A 165 -14.09 14.41 7.60
N GLN A 166 -13.31 13.34 7.79
CA GLN A 166 -12.41 12.77 6.78
C GLN A 166 -12.82 11.32 6.44
N PRO A 167 -13.81 11.13 5.58
CA PRO A 167 -14.51 9.85 5.40
C PRO A 167 -13.65 8.69 4.90
N TYR A 168 -12.42 8.92 4.49
CA TYR A 168 -11.46 7.88 4.07
C TYR A 168 -10.31 7.69 5.05
N THR A 169 -10.27 8.45 6.16
CA THR A 169 -9.25 8.31 7.21
C THR A 169 -9.72 7.30 8.25
N PRO A 170 -9.11 6.11 8.35
CA PRO A 170 -9.48 5.13 9.35
C PRO A 170 -8.99 5.57 10.73
N VAL A 171 -9.85 5.52 11.73
CA VAL A 171 -9.52 5.90 13.12
C VAL A 171 -9.43 4.70 14.05
N ALA A 172 -10.13 3.61 13.73
CA ALA A 172 -10.06 2.39 14.51
C ALA A 172 -10.48 1.16 13.68
N ALA A 173 -10.16 -0.02 14.22
CA ALA A 173 -10.71 -1.29 13.76
C ALA A 173 -11.21 -2.12 14.94
N ILE A 174 -12.31 -2.84 14.74
CA ILE A 174 -12.88 -3.78 15.68
C ILE A 174 -12.66 -5.19 15.15
N THR A 175 -12.07 -6.07 15.96
CA THR A 175 -11.86 -7.49 15.66
C THR A 175 -12.57 -8.37 16.70
N GLY A 176 -12.88 -9.63 16.35
CA GLY A 176 -13.54 -10.57 17.28
C GLY A 176 -15.05 -10.45 17.31
N ARG A 177 -15.70 -11.14 18.26
CA ARG A 177 -17.17 -11.14 18.46
C ARG A 177 -17.51 -11.12 19.95
N GLY A 178 -18.64 -10.45 20.30
CA GLY A 178 -19.14 -10.40 21.66
C GLY A 178 -18.08 -9.93 22.64
N GLU A 179 -17.91 -10.65 23.75
CA GLU A 179 -16.93 -10.32 24.81
C GLU A 179 -15.48 -10.45 24.39
N SER A 180 -15.19 -11.15 23.28
CA SER A 180 -13.84 -11.26 22.71
C SER A 180 -13.48 -10.11 21.75
N GLN A 181 -14.34 -9.12 21.62
CA GLN A 181 -14.06 -7.97 20.77
C GLN A 181 -12.85 -7.19 21.28
N LYS A 182 -11.99 -6.80 20.33
CA LYS A 182 -10.83 -5.94 20.57
C LYS A 182 -10.94 -4.73 19.66
N ILE A 183 -10.59 -3.57 20.19
CA ILE A 183 -10.52 -2.31 19.44
C ILE A 183 -9.04 -1.99 19.25
N TRP A 184 -8.70 -1.54 18.06
CA TRP A 184 -7.36 -1.11 17.67
C TRP A 184 -7.48 0.32 17.17
N TYR A 185 -6.77 1.26 17.77
CA TYR A 185 -6.79 2.66 17.37
C TYR A 185 -5.70 2.93 16.35
N TYR A 186 -6.08 3.61 15.29
CA TYR A 186 -5.21 3.97 14.18
C TYR A 186 -4.74 5.41 14.32
N HIS A 187 -3.44 5.62 14.18
CA HIS A 187 -2.81 6.93 14.17
C HIS A 187 -2.27 7.17 12.76
N THR A 188 -2.87 8.13 12.07
CA THR A 188 -2.57 8.40 10.67
C THR A 188 -1.64 9.61 10.52
N ASP A 189 -1.00 9.71 9.38
CA ASP A 189 -0.35 10.93 8.94
C ASP A 189 -1.37 11.93 8.32
N LEU A 190 -0.86 13.04 7.78
CA LEU A 190 -1.68 14.08 7.16
C LEU A 190 -2.49 13.59 5.93
N THR A 191 -2.07 12.51 5.31
CA THR A 191 -2.75 11.91 4.14
C THR A 191 -3.80 10.87 4.51
N GLY A 192 -3.97 10.57 5.81
CA GLY A 192 -4.83 9.51 6.31
C GLY A 192 -4.21 8.11 6.26
N THR A 193 -2.91 8.01 5.97
CA THR A 193 -2.19 6.73 5.97
C THR A 193 -1.86 6.32 7.40
N VAL A 194 -2.26 5.10 7.80
CA VAL A 194 -1.97 4.55 9.13
C VAL A 194 -0.47 4.38 9.31
N GLN A 195 0.05 4.98 10.38
CA GLN A 195 1.47 4.94 10.73
C GLN A 195 1.73 4.14 12.00
N GLU A 196 0.75 4.04 12.88
CA GLU A 196 0.83 3.33 14.15
C GLU A 196 -0.53 2.78 14.53
N VAL A 197 -0.52 1.68 15.28
CA VAL A 197 -1.73 1.07 15.85
C VAL A 197 -1.51 0.87 17.34
N THR A 198 -2.46 1.30 18.16
CA THR A 198 -2.42 1.09 19.62
C THR A 198 -3.62 0.27 20.10
N ALA A 199 -3.41 -0.46 21.20
CA ALA A 199 -4.47 -1.06 22.00
C ALA A 199 -5.21 0.02 22.82
N PRO A 200 -6.38 -0.31 23.46
CA PRO A 200 -7.15 0.65 24.27
C PRO A 200 -6.39 1.24 25.47
N ASP A 201 -5.41 0.53 25.99
CA ASP A 201 -4.53 0.99 27.07
C ASP A 201 -3.38 1.90 26.58
N GLY A 202 -3.32 2.20 25.28
CA GLY A 202 -2.27 3.00 24.68
C GLY A 202 -1.01 2.22 24.30
N THR A 203 -0.96 0.90 24.55
CA THR A 203 0.17 0.07 24.15
C THR A 203 0.32 0.05 22.63
N LEU A 204 1.53 0.36 22.14
CA LEU A 204 1.85 0.28 20.71
C LEU A 204 1.91 -1.19 20.28
N VAL A 205 1.09 -1.56 19.27
CA VAL A 205 1.02 -2.92 18.74
C VAL A 205 1.56 -3.06 17.33
N TRP A 206 1.66 -1.94 16.63
CA TRP A 206 2.26 -1.87 15.29
C TRP A 206 2.71 -0.44 14.97
N ALA A 207 3.90 -0.33 14.29
CA ALA A 207 4.47 0.92 13.79
C ALA A 207 5.42 0.69 12.61
#